data_68ac8489f3672eae5b43550287b66b0d
#
_entry.id   68ac8489f3672eae5b43550287b66b0d
#
_cell.length_a   1.000
_cell.length_b   1.000
_cell.length_c   1.000
_cell.angle_alpha   90.00
_cell.angle_beta   90.00
_cell.angle_gamma   90.00
#
_symmetry.space_group_name_H-M   'P 1'
#
loop_
_entity.id
_entity.type
_entity.pdbx_description
1 polymer ?
#
loop_
_entity_poly.entity_id
_entity_poly.type
_entity_poly.pdbx_seq_one_letter_code
_entity_poly.pdbx_strand_id
1 'polypeptide(L)'
;MESHPYDRSGKWLIEHHGDSILRLAGIRRIVDWRPVPGEVVQPRQLPDGLLEVLLRGRKKFVPFVVELATYPERRLVRQLVRNAMLVYLDRETLPEIIAVILRPKGRQPIPTETEITSPLDGSRCRLKWRVVKLWEVPSADLLKVADVGLVPWVPLTQFSEPPKKIIEECRRRIDADAPETERQNLLAVTQVLTRLRYNSEKLFQILGGGDSMLELPFLDEILNKVRAEDILDVLESRFGTRPDDLADELRALGEKELKALNRFAAVCPDLEAFRARVHESK
;
A
#
# COMPACT_ATOMS: atom_id res chain seq x y z
N MET A 1 15.37 -9.45 -4.94
CA MET A 1 14.70 -8.34 -4.26
C MET A 1 13.24 -8.74 -4.19
N GLU A 2 12.81 -9.21 -3.03
CA GLU A 2 11.46 -9.75 -2.82
C GLU A 2 10.46 -8.59 -2.77
N SER A 3 9.40 -8.73 -3.53
CA SER A 3 8.33 -7.73 -3.55
C SER A 3 7.63 -7.76 -2.19
N HIS A 4 7.48 -6.58 -1.59
CA HIS A 4 6.79 -6.44 -0.32
C HIS A 4 5.34 -6.96 -0.43
N PRO A 5 4.81 -7.59 0.60
CA PRO A 5 3.51 -8.27 0.54
C PRO A 5 2.30 -7.33 0.38
N TYR A 6 2.38 -6.07 0.88
CA TYR A 6 1.40 -5.04 0.50
C TYR A 6 1.42 -4.80 -0.99
N ASP A 7 2.60 -4.87 -1.61
CA ASP A 7 2.76 -4.83 -3.03
C ASP A 7 1.92 -5.88 -3.74
N ARG A 8 1.89 -7.11 -3.25
CA ARG A 8 1.14 -8.19 -3.92
C ARG A 8 -0.36 -8.02 -3.78
N SER A 9 -0.86 -7.74 -2.56
CA SER A 9 -2.29 -7.48 -2.37
C SER A 9 -2.74 -6.22 -3.09
N GLY A 10 -1.93 -5.15 -3.02
CA GLY A 10 -2.17 -3.94 -3.76
C GLY A 10 -2.03 -4.14 -5.28
N LYS A 11 -1.01 -4.87 -5.74
CA LYS A 11 -0.83 -5.25 -7.14
C LYS A 11 -2.01 -6.06 -7.65
N TRP A 12 -2.46 -7.06 -6.91
CA TRP A 12 -3.63 -7.82 -7.27
C TRP A 12 -4.86 -6.92 -7.46
N LEU A 13 -5.11 -5.97 -6.54
CA LEU A 13 -6.20 -4.99 -6.70
C LEU A 13 -6.00 -4.10 -7.92
N ILE A 14 -4.79 -3.68 -8.22
CA ILE A 14 -4.49 -2.88 -9.41
C ILE A 14 -4.76 -3.69 -10.68
N GLU A 15 -4.36 -4.95 -10.71
CA GLU A 15 -4.51 -5.83 -11.85
C GLU A 15 -5.96 -6.22 -12.13
N HIS A 16 -6.77 -6.42 -11.08
CA HIS A 16 -8.15 -6.90 -11.21
C HIS A 16 -9.20 -5.79 -11.08
N HIS A 17 -8.85 -4.70 -10.37
CA HIS A 17 -9.74 -3.58 -10.07
C HIS A 17 -9.04 -2.23 -10.30
N GLY A 18 -8.23 -2.11 -11.34
CA GLY A 18 -7.45 -0.91 -11.61
C GLY A 18 -8.31 0.32 -11.89
N ASP A 19 -9.46 0.15 -12.54
CA ASP A 19 -10.42 1.22 -12.77
C ASP A 19 -11.03 1.77 -11.46
N SER A 20 -11.20 0.92 -10.44
CA SER A 20 -11.64 1.33 -9.11
C SER A 20 -10.63 2.29 -8.46
N ILE A 21 -9.34 1.96 -8.54
CA ILE A 21 -8.26 2.82 -8.05
C ILE A 21 -8.20 4.13 -8.83
N LEU A 22 -8.37 4.06 -10.14
CA LEU A 22 -8.43 5.25 -10.99
C LEU A 22 -9.60 6.16 -10.63
N ARG A 23 -10.78 5.59 -10.35
CA ARG A 23 -11.95 6.33 -9.86
C ARG A 23 -11.72 6.94 -8.49
N LEU A 24 -11.06 6.21 -7.58
CA LEU A 24 -10.64 6.72 -6.27
C LEU A 24 -9.72 7.95 -6.42
N ALA A 25 -8.82 7.92 -7.39
CA ALA A 25 -7.96 9.05 -7.75
C ALA A 25 -8.70 10.17 -8.55
N GLY A 26 -10.02 10.06 -8.71
CA GLY A 26 -10.84 11.06 -9.40
C GLY A 26 -10.83 10.96 -10.91
N ILE A 27 -10.31 9.88 -11.50
CA ILE A 27 -10.38 9.65 -12.95
C ILE A 27 -11.81 9.25 -13.31
N ARG A 28 -12.41 9.99 -14.21
CA ARG A 28 -13.81 9.78 -14.66
C ARG A 28 -13.84 9.40 -16.14
N ARG A 29 -14.99 8.87 -16.60
CA ARG A 29 -15.26 8.55 -17.99
C ARG A 29 -14.32 7.49 -18.58
N ILE A 30 -13.88 6.53 -17.75
CA ILE A 30 -13.16 5.34 -18.20
C ILE A 30 -14.12 4.54 -19.07
N VAL A 31 -13.73 4.21 -20.28
CA VAL A 31 -14.52 3.41 -21.24
C VAL A 31 -14.03 1.96 -21.19
N ASP A 32 -12.72 1.80 -21.14
CA ASP A 32 -12.07 0.50 -21.09
C ASP A 32 -10.71 0.66 -20.40
N TRP A 33 -10.19 -0.42 -19.82
CA TRP A 33 -8.90 -0.46 -19.17
C TRP A 33 -8.33 -1.88 -19.21
N ARG A 34 -7.04 -1.99 -19.11
CA ARG A 34 -6.35 -3.28 -18.96
C ARG A 34 -5.09 -3.12 -18.12
N PRO A 35 -4.75 -4.11 -17.28
CA PRO A 35 -3.44 -4.15 -16.65
C PRO A 35 -2.37 -4.37 -17.73
N VAL A 36 -1.20 -3.79 -17.52
CA VAL A 36 -0.05 -4.00 -18.40
C VAL A 36 1.08 -4.54 -17.54
N PRO A 37 1.79 -5.60 -17.99
CA PRO A 37 2.95 -6.10 -17.28
C PRO A 37 3.95 -4.97 -17.04
N GLY A 38 4.38 -4.83 -15.77
CA GLY A 38 5.31 -3.78 -15.39
C GLY A 38 6.77 -4.02 -15.84
N GLU A 39 7.04 -5.06 -16.64
CA GLU A 39 8.37 -5.48 -17.12
C GLU A 39 8.85 -4.60 -18.28
N VAL A 40 9.00 -3.29 -18.01
CA VAL A 40 9.25 -2.35 -19.09
C VAL A 40 10.73 -2.22 -19.42
N VAL A 41 11.66 -2.19 -18.50
CA VAL A 41 13.09 -1.91 -18.85
C VAL A 41 14.11 -2.57 -17.91
N GLN A 42 13.80 -2.85 -16.67
CA GLN A 42 14.70 -3.58 -15.74
C GLN A 42 13.91 -4.39 -14.72
N PRO A 43 14.15 -5.71 -14.61
CA PRO A 43 13.35 -6.62 -13.76
C PRO A 43 13.44 -6.32 -12.25
N ARG A 44 14.25 -5.36 -11.81
CA ARG A 44 14.55 -5.15 -10.39
C ARG A 44 13.77 -4.03 -9.71
N GLN A 45 13.01 -3.19 -10.42
CA GLN A 45 12.33 -2.04 -9.83
C GLN A 45 11.12 -1.62 -10.67
N LEU A 46 10.07 -2.42 -10.65
CA LEU A 46 8.81 -2.15 -11.37
C LEU A 46 7.89 -1.24 -10.57
N PRO A 47 7.00 -0.45 -11.22
CA PRO A 47 5.90 0.20 -10.53
C PRO A 47 4.98 -0.85 -9.88
N ASP A 48 4.28 -0.47 -8.80
CA ASP A 48 3.30 -1.38 -8.16
C ASP A 48 2.16 -1.71 -9.11
N GLY A 49 1.78 -0.76 -9.97
CA GLY A 49 0.84 -0.97 -11.06
C GLY A 49 1.13 -0.10 -12.27
N LEU A 50 1.00 -0.71 -13.44
CA LEU A 50 0.98 -0.03 -14.74
C LEU A 50 -0.32 -0.41 -15.45
N LEU A 51 -1.13 0.59 -15.80
CA LEU A 51 -2.44 0.41 -16.42
C LEU A 51 -2.48 1.18 -17.73
N GLU A 52 -3.15 0.63 -18.73
CA GLU A 52 -3.56 1.35 -19.94
C GLU A 52 -5.06 1.60 -19.88
N VAL A 53 -5.47 2.86 -19.99
CA VAL A 53 -6.86 3.28 -19.76
C VAL A 53 -7.40 3.99 -20.98
N LEU A 54 -8.51 3.51 -21.52
CA LEU A 54 -9.25 4.22 -22.56
C LEU A 54 -10.30 5.14 -21.90
N LEU A 55 -10.03 6.42 -21.96
CA LEU A 55 -10.94 7.44 -21.42
C LEU A 55 -11.99 7.84 -22.46
N ARG A 56 -13.20 8.15 -22.00
CA ARG A 56 -14.27 8.62 -22.86
C ARG A 56 -13.85 9.86 -23.65
N GLY A 57 -13.96 9.80 -24.98
CA GLY A 57 -13.54 10.87 -25.90
C GLY A 57 -12.07 10.79 -26.33
N ARG A 58 -11.31 9.81 -25.85
CA ARG A 58 -9.97 9.51 -26.36
C ARG A 58 -10.02 8.35 -27.35
N LYS A 59 -9.13 8.37 -28.35
CA LYS A 59 -8.98 7.30 -29.34
C LYS A 59 -7.85 6.32 -28.99
N LYS A 60 -6.97 6.68 -28.08
CA LYS A 60 -5.81 5.89 -27.66
C LYS A 60 -5.84 5.67 -26.15
N PHE A 61 -5.30 4.54 -25.72
CA PHE A 61 -5.04 4.28 -24.32
C PHE A 61 -4.03 5.27 -23.74
N VAL A 62 -4.23 5.64 -22.50
CA VAL A 62 -3.36 6.50 -21.71
C VAL A 62 -2.68 5.64 -20.65
N PRO A 63 -1.35 5.63 -20.54
CA PRO A 63 -0.67 4.87 -19.50
C PRO A 63 -0.83 5.56 -18.14
N PHE A 64 -1.08 4.74 -17.11
CA PHE A 64 -1.16 5.16 -15.71
C PHE A 64 -0.16 4.37 -14.87
N VAL A 65 0.66 5.07 -14.11
CA VAL A 65 1.50 4.49 -13.06
C VAL A 65 0.82 4.67 -11.72
N VAL A 66 0.66 3.58 -10.98
CA VAL A 66 0.10 3.58 -9.62
C VAL A 66 1.18 3.09 -8.66
N GLU A 67 1.48 3.88 -7.64
CA GLU A 67 2.40 3.54 -6.55
C GLU A 67 1.66 3.49 -5.22
N LEU A 68 1.92 2.43 -4.47
CA LEU A 68 1.35 2.21 -3.15
C LEU A 68 2.42 2.47 -2.07
N ALA A 69 2.17 3.40 -1.19
CA ALA A 69 3.06 3.65 -0.06
C ALA A 69 2.31 3.41 1.26
N THR A 70 2.88 2.61 2.14
CA THR A 70 2.29 2.41 3.48
C THR A 70 2.26 3.73 4.24
N TYR A 71 3.34 4.50 4.17
CA TYR A 71 3.51 5.80 4.83
C TYR A 71 4.08 6.84 3.87
N PRO A 72 3.94 8.16 4.17
CA PRO A 72 4.71 9.18 3.48
C PRO A 72 6.20 8.99 3.68
N GLU A 73 6.93 8.69 2.61
CA GLU A 73 8.37 8.44 2.63
C GLU A 73 9.10 9.34 1.64
N ARG A 74 10.33 9.78 1.97
CA ARG A 74 11.16 10.60 1.06
C ARG A 74 11.45 9.92 -0.27
N ARG A 75 11.58 8.59 -0.26
CA ARG A 75 11.87 7.81 -1.46
C ARG A 75 10.71 7.79 -2.47
N LEU A 76 9.45 8.03 -2.02
CA LEU A 76 8.27 7.99 -2.89
C LEU A 76 8.41 8.91 -4.10
N VAL A 77 8.81 10.15 -3.91
CA VAL A 77 9.01 11.11 -5.03
C VAL A 77 9.99 10.56 -6.06
N ARG A 78 11.11 9.99 -5.60
CA ARG A 78 12.12 9.39 -6.50
C ARG A 78 11.55 8.19 -7.25
N GLN A 79 10.73 7.36 -6.60
CA GLN A 79 10.08 6.22 -7.23
C GLN A 79 9.09 6.68 -8.32
N LEU A 80 8.22 7.65 -8.00
CA LEU A 80 7.26 8.21 -8.96
C LEU A 80 7.96 8.77 -10.20
N VAL A 81 9.02 9.57 -10.00
CA VAL A 81 9.81 10.12 -11.10
C VAL A 81 10.44 9.02 -11.95
N ARG A 82 11.13 8.10 -11.30
CA ARG A 82 11.80 6.98 -11.98
C ARG A 82 10.81 6.18 -12.83
N ASN A 83 9.69 5.77 -12.24
CA ASN A 83 8.72 4.93 -12.91
C ASN A 83 8.03 5.66 -14.07
N ALA A 84 7.75 6.97 -13.92
CA ALA A 84 7.26 7.78 -15.01
C ALA A 84 8.24 7.85 -16.18
N MET A 85 9.54 8.03 -15.88
CA MET A 85 10.58 8.09 -16.93
C MET A 85 10.78 6.74 -17.61
N LEU A 86 10.73 5.63 -16.87
CA LEU A 86 10.82 4.29 -17.45
C LEU A 86 9.67 4.02 -18.42
N VAL A 87 8.44 4.37 -18.02
CA VAL A 87 7.27 4.24 -18.91
C VAL A 87 7.39 5.15 -20.14
N TYR A 88 7.86 6.37 -19.95
CA TYR A 88 8.11 7.28 -21.07
C TYR A 88 9.14 6.72 -22.05
N LEU A 89 10.25 6.17 -21.57
CA LEU A 89 11.30 5.58 -22.40
C LEU A 89 10.81 4.37 -23.21
N ASP A 90 9.89 3.58 -22.64
CA ASP A 90 9.31 2.43 -23.33
C ASP A 90 8.17 2.81 -24.30
N ARG A 91 7.31 3.73 -23.88
CA ARG A 91 6.06 4.04 -24.59
C ARG A 91 6.08 5.34 -25.37
N GLU A 92 7.16 6.12 -25.29
CA GLU A 92 7.25 7.47 -25.87
C GLU A 92 6.09 8.40 -25.44
N THR A 93 5.45 8.05 -24.31
CA THR A 93 4.29 8.76 -23.75
C THR A 93 4.44 8.85 -22.24
N LEU A 94 4.36 10.07 -21.68
CA LEU A 94 4.36 10.25 -20.23
C LEU A 94 3.08 9.66 -19.63
N PRO A 95 3.20 8.83 -18.58
CA PRO A 95 2.03 8.30 -17.89
C PRO A 95 1.37 9.36 -17.00
N GLU A 96 0.09 9.19 -16.74
CA GLU A 96 -0.55 9.78 -15.57
C GLU A 96 -0.04 9.04 -14.34
N ILE A 97 0.24 9.78 -13.25
CA ILE A 97 0.88 9.21 -12.05
C ILE A 97 -0.07 9.35 -10.86
N ILE A 98 -0.23 8.27 -10.12
CA ILE A 98 -1.06 8.19 -8.92
C ILE A 98 -0.24 7.60 -7.78
N ALA A 99 -0.22 8.27 -6.63
CA ALA A 99 0.31 7.75 -5.38
C ALA A 99 -0.84 7.50 -4.40
N VAL A 100 -1.00 6.26 -3.95
CA VAL A 100 -1.97 5.89 -2.92
C VAL A 100 -1.24 5.65 -1.61
N ILE A 101 -1.53 6.46 -0.60
CA ILE A 101 -0.90 6.38 0.71
C ILE A 101 -1.88 5.72 1.68
N LEU A 102 -1.44 4.64 2.30
CA LEU A 102 -2.32 3.77 3.07
C LEU A 102 -2.55 4.28 4.51
N ARG A 103 -1.54 4.89 5.15
CA ARG A 103 -1.60 5.33 6.55
C ARG A 103 -1.01 6.71 6.75
N PRO A 104 -1.51 7.49 7.75
CA PRO A 104 -1.05 8.85 8.05
C PRO A 104 0.28 8.90 8.81
N LYS A 105 0.84 7.76 9.24
CA LYS A 105 2.12 7.73 9.95
C LYS A 105 3.25 8.30 9.06
N GLY A 106 4.19 8.98 9.68
CA GLY A 106 5.29 9.64 8.99
C GLY A 106 5.14 11.16 9.01
N ARG A 107 6.26 11.86 9.10
CA ARG A 107 6.32 13.34 9.20
C ARG A 107 6.66 14.00 7.86
N GLN A 108 6.79 13.21 6.81
CA GLN A 108 7.18 13.75 5.51
C GLN A 108 5.99 14.37 4.80
N PRO A 109 6.13 15.58 4.24
CA PRO A 109 5.12 16.13 3.37
C PRO A 109 4.99 15.25 2.11
N ILE A 110 3.77 15.12 1.60
CA ILE A 110 3.49 14.41 0.35
C ILE A 110 3.31 15.48 -0.73
N PRO A 111 4.36 15.80 -1.50
CA PRO A 111 4.22 16.76 -2.59
C PRO A 111 3.35 16.16 -3.71
N THR A 112 2.70 17.02 -4.48
CA THR A 112 1.91 16.65 -5.66
C THR A 112 2.66 16.91 -6.97
N GLU A 113 3.87 17.45 -6.87
CA GLU A 113 4.74 17.71 -8.01
C GLU A 113 6.21 17.75 -7.59
N THR A 114 7.08 17.60 -8.55
CA THR A 114 8.53 17.86 -8.40
C THR A 114 9.08 18.48 -9.65
N GLU A 115 10.14 19.27 -9.48
CA GLU A 115 10.95 19.78 -10.58
C GLU A 115 12.40 19.33 -10.36
N ILE A 116 12.97 18.75 -11.38
CA ILE A 116 14.36 18.30 -11.43
C ILE A 116 15.09 19.15 -12.43
N THR A 117 16.14 19.81 -12.00
CA THR A 117 16.97 20.67 -12.83
C THR A 117 18.39 20.12 -12.86
N SER A 118 19.03 20.15 -14.02
CA SER A 118 20.46 19.82 -14.13
C SER A 118 21.32 20.84 -13.39
N PRO A 119 22.53 20.48 -12.91
CA PRO A 119 23.39 21.38 -12.15
C PRO A 119 23.72 22.70 -12.86
N LEU A 120 23.68 22.72 -14.18
CA LEU A 120 23.95 23.90 -15.00
C LEU A 120 22.67 24.52 -15.59
N ASP A 121 21.51 24.13 -15.07
CA ASP A 121 20.18 24.63 -15.52
C ASP A 121 19.88 24.43 -17.01
N GLY A 122 20.69 23.62 -17.69
CA GLY A 122 20.54 23.31 -19.11
C GLY A 122 19.42 22.32 -19.43
N SER A 123 18.96 21.57 -18.43
CA SER A 123 17.88 20.61 -18.56
C SER A 123 16.95 20.69 -17.37
N ARG A 124 15.63 20.63 -17.64
CA ARG A 124 14.59 20.72 -16.62
C ARG A 124 13.47 19.73 -16.91
N CYS A 125 13.02 19.01 -15.86
CA CYS A 125 11.89 18.12 -15.93
C CYS A 125 10.94 18.42 -14.76
N ARG A 126 9.67 18.70 -15.06
CA ARG A 126 8.62 18.90 -14.05
C ARG A 126 7.57 17.82 -14.21
N LEU A 127 7.31 17.11 -13.12
CA LEU A 127 6.29 16.07 -13.05
C LEU A 127 5.26 16.43 -11.99
N LYS A 128 4.00 16.08 -12.28
CA LYS A 128 2.88 16.19 -11.34
C LYS A 128 2.21 14.83 -11.19
N TRP A 129 1.63 14.61 -10.03
CA TRP A 129 0.89 13.39 -9.74
C TRP A 129 -0.30 13.64 -8.83
N ARG A 130 -1.22 12.68 -8.81
CA ARG A 130 -2.34 12.67 -7.89
C ARG A 130 -1.95 11.91 -6.64
N VAL A 131 -2.35 12.44 -5.47
CA VAL A 131 -2.15 11.77 -4.18
C VAL A 131 -3.51 11.41 -3.62
N VAL A 132 -3.69 10.12 -3.33
CA VAL A 132 -4.83 9.60 -2.59
C VAL A 132 -4.36 9.24 -1.19
N LYS A 133 -4.86 9.93 -0.18
CA LYS A 133 -4.62 9.64 1.23
C LYS A 133 -5.85 8.91 1.75
N LEU A 134 -5.76 7.60 1.93
CA LEU A 134 -6.94 6.79 2.26
C LEU A 134 -7.65 7.26 3.53
N TRP A 135 -6.91 7.70 4.55
CA TRP A 135 -7.51 8.19 5.81
C TRP A 135 -8.28 9.51 5.68
N GLU A 136 -8.19 10.21 4.56
CA GLU A 136 -8.97 11.42 4.25
C GLU A 136 -10.20 11.10 3.37
N VAL A 137 -10.30 9.89 2.83
CA VAL A 137 -11.42 9.45 2.01
C VAL A 137 -12.56 8.97 2.90
N PRO A 138 -13.79 9.49 2.77
CA PRO A 138 -14.93 9.00 3.53
C PRO A 138 -15.26 7.55 3.16
N SER A 139 -15.44 6.66 4.15
CA SER A 139 -15.81 5.26 3.90
C SER A 139 -17.11 5.12 3.11
N ALA A 140 -18.05 6.02 3.35
CA ALA A 140 -19.33 6.05 2.66
C ALA A 140 -19.20 6.24 1.14
N ASP A 141 -18.16 6.94 0.68
CA ASP A 141 -17.93 7.18 -0.75
C ASP A 141 -17.50 5.88 -1.46
N LEU A 142 -16.77 4.99 -0.75
CA LEU A 142 -16.37 3.69 -1.28
C LEU A 142 -17.49 2.65 -1.14
N LEU A 143 -18.22 2.67 -0.03
CA LEU A 143 -19.30 1.71 0.24
C LEU A 143 -20.55 1.95 -0.61
N LYS A 144 -20.82 3.17 -1.07
CA LYS A 144 -22.00 3.49 -1.89
C LYS A 144 -21.82 3.17 -3.38
N VAL A 145 -20.60 3.10 -3.85
CA VAL A 145 -20.32 2.80 -5.26
C VAL A 145 -20.59 1.32 -5.52
N ALA A 146 -21.15 1.00 -6.69
CA ALA A 146 -21.43 -0.40 -7.08
C ALA A 146 -20.17 -1.24 -7.26
N ASP A 147 -19.01 -0.61 -7.36
CA ASP A 147 -17.72 -1.24 -7.58
C ASP A 147 -17.20 -1.91 -6.30
N VAL A 148 -17.29 -3.23 -6.23
CA VAL A 148 -16.84 -4.04 -5.09
C VAL A 148 -15.32 -4.00 -4.89
N GLY A 149 -14.54 -3.69 -5.92
CA GLY A 149 -13.09 -3.56 -5.87
C GLY A 149 -12.59 -2.41 -4.96
N LEU A 150 -13.48 -1.49 -4.58
CA LEU A 150 -13.17 -0.43 -3.61
C LEU A 150 -13.35 -0.86 -2.15
N VAL A 151 -14.10 -1.92 -1.90
CA VAL A 151 -14.42 -2.36 -0.53
C VAL A 151 -13.18 -2.75 0.29
N PRO A 152 -12.16 -3.43 -0.26
CA PRO A 152 -10.94 -3.76 0.49
C PRO A 152 -10.19 -2.55 1.07
N TRP A 153 -10.34 -1.35 0.51
CA TRP A 153 -9.69 -0.13 0.99
C TRP A 153 -10.41 0.52 2.17
N VAL A 154 -11.70 0.21 2.37
CA VAL A 154 -12.57 0.83 3.39
C VAL A 154 -11.99 0.80 4.81
N PRO A 155 -11.34 -0.28 5.29
CA PRO A 155 -10.76 -0.31 6.63
C PRO A 155 -9.74 0.79 6.90
N LEU A 156 -9.10 1.34 5.86
CA LEU A 156 -8.07 2.38 5.95
C LEU A 156 -8.63 3.80 5.79
N THR A 157 -9.90 3.94 5.46
CA THR A 157 -10.56 5.23 5.19
C THR A 157 -11.04 5.94 6.45
N GLN A 158 -11.62 7.13 6.28
CA GLN A 158 -12.21 7.91 7.36
C GLN A 158 -13.65 7.45 7.65
N PHE A 159 -13.94 7.12 8.91
CA PHE A 159 -15.28 6.81 9.40
C PHE A 159 -15.40 7.12 10.91
N SER A 160 -16.63 7.39 11.36
CA SER A 160 -16.97 7.66 12.76
C SER A 160 -17.58 6.45 13.48
N GLU A 161 -18.08 5.48 12.72
CA GLU A 161 -18.70 4.28 13.24
C GLU A 161 -17.67 3.36 13.92
N PRO A 162 -18.11 2.50 14.86
CA PRO A 162 -17.24 1.49 15.43
C PRO A 162 -16.61 0.61 14.33
N PRO A 163 -15.29 0.31 14.40
CA PRO A 163 -14.60 -0.50 13.39
C PRO A 163 -15.31 -1.81 13.06
N LYS A 164 -15.91 -2.45 14.07
CA LYS A 164 -16.67 -3.69 13.89
C LYS A 164 -17.79 -3.53 12.85
N LYS A 165 -18.59 -2.47 12.95
CA LYS A 165 -19.70 -2.22 12.01
C LYS A 165 -19.20 -2.00 10.58
N ILE A 166 -18.09 -1.29 10.42
CA ILE A 166 -17.49 -1.03 9.12
C ILE A 166 -16.97 -2.34 8.49
N ILE A 167 -16.32 -3.19 9.28
CA ILE A 167 -15.80 -4.47 8.79
C ILE A 167 -16.95 -5.44 8.45
N GLU A 168 -18.02 -5.46 9.25
CA GLU A 168 -19.24 -6.22 8.96
C GLU A 168 -19.89 -5.75 7.64
N GLU A 169 -19.91 -4.44 7.39
CA GLU A 169 -20.43 -3.89 6.15
C GLU A 169 -19.55 -4.23 4.94
N CYS A 170 -18.22 -4.20 5.09
CA CYS A 170 -17.30 -4.67 4.05
C CYS A 170 -17.58 -6.13 3.71
N ARG A 171 -17.71 -7.00 4.72
CA ARG A 171 -18.03 -8.42 4.53
C ARG A 171 -19.34 -8.58 3.77
N ARG A 172 -20.41 -7.92 4.24
CA ARG A 172 -21.74 -7.97 3.63
C ARG A 172 -21.71 -7.56 2.14
N ARG A 173 -20.98 -6.49 1.83
CA ARG A 173 -20.85 -5.99 0.46
C ARG A 173 -20.10 -6.96 -0.44
N ILE A 174 -18.98 -7.52 0.03
CA ILE A 174 -18.21 -8.51 -0.73
C ILE A 174 -19.06 -9.77 -0.97
N ASP A 175 -19.76 -10.27 0.08
CA ASP A 175 -20.59 -11.46 -0.04
C ASP A 175 -21.75 -11.26 -1.03
N ALA A 176 -22.33 -10.05 -1.09
CA ALA A 176 -23.47 -9.74 -1.95
C ALA A 176 -23.08 -9.42 -3.40
N ASP A 177 -21.99 -8.67 -3.60
CA ASP A 177 -21.73 -8.01 -4.88
C ASP A 177 -20.51 -8.60 -5.62
N ALA A 178 -19.66 -9.39 -4.94
CA ALA A 178 -18.47 -9.95 -5.57
C ALA A 178 -18.80 -11.21 -6.39
N PRO A 179 -18.20 -11.36 -7.58
CA PRO A 179 -18.19 -12.63 -8.29
C PRO A 179 -17.67 -13.75 -7.38
N GLU A 180 -18.24 -14.95 -7.50
CA GLU A 180 -17.85 -16.09 -6.65
C GLU A 180 -16.35 -16.41 -6.75
N THR A 181 -15.78 -16.25 -7.94
CA THR A 181 -14.34 -16.47 -8.22
C THR A 181 -13.41 -15.46 -7.55
N GLU A 182 -13.90 -14.26 -7.19
CA GLU A 182 -13.10 -13.19 -6.61
C GLU A 182 -13.37 -12.97 -5.11
N ARG A 183 -14.51 -13.47 -4.62
CA ARG A 183 -15.00 -13.22 -3.26
C ARG A 183 -13.95 -13.52 -2.18
N GLN A 184 -13.32 -14.68 -2.25
CA GLN A 184 -12.32 -15.09 -1.27
C GLN A 184 -11.06 -14.18 -1.32
N ASN A 185 -10.64 -13.82 -2.51
CA ASN A 185 -9.50 -12.92 -2.68
C ASN A 185 -9.79 -11.53 -2.12
N LEU A 186 -10.98 -10.97 -2.40
CA LEU A 186 -11.39 -9.67 -1.86
C LEU A 186 -11.49 -9.68 -0.33
N LEU A 187 -12.01 -10.77 0.27
CA LEU A 187 -12.04 -10.93 1.73
C LEU A 187 -10.63 -11.02 2.31
N ALA A 188 -9.74 -11.81 1.70
CA ALA A 188 -8.35 -11.93 2.14
C ALA A 188 -7.61 -10.59 2.05
N VAL A 189 -7.73 -9.87 0.94
CA VAL A 189 -7.13 -8.53 0.79
C VAL A 189 -7.71 -7.55 1.82
N THR A 190 -9.03 -7.57 2.05
CA THR A 190 -9.69 -6.72 3.06
C THR A 190 -9.13 -7.02 4.46
N GLN A 191 -8.92 -8.29 4.79
CA GLN A 191 -8.33 -8.69 6.06
C GLN A 191 -6.89 -8.18 6.22
N VAL A 192 -6.08 -8.29 5.18
CA VAL A 192 -4.70 -7.76 5.16
C VAL A 192 -4.69 -6.26 5.40
N LEU A 193 -5.49 -5.50 4.65
CA LEU A 193 -5.57 -4.06 4.80
C LEU A 193 -6.16 -3.65 6.17
N THR A 194 -7.09 -4.45 6.72
CA THR A 194 -7.60 -4.24 8.08
C THR A 194 -6.48 -4.37 9.13
N ARG A 195 -5.57 -5.35 8.97
CA ARG A 195 -4.44 -5.55 9.88
C ARG A 195 -3.43 -4.39 9.86
N LEU A 196 -3.35 -3.63 8.79
CA LEU A 196 -2.55 -2.40 8.74
C LEU A 196 -2.96 -1.36 9.79
N ARG A 197 -4.25 -1.31 10.11
CA ARG A 197 -4.82 -0.31 11.02
C ARG A 197 -5.17 -0.85 12.38
N TYR A 198 -5.59 -2.12 12.46
CA TYR A 198 -6.14 -2.74 13.67
C TYR A 198 -5.39 -4.02 14.03
N ASN A 199 -5.10 -4.18 15.31
CA ASN A 199 -4.56 -5.42 15.87
C ASN A 199 -5.66 -6.11 16.69
N SER A 200 -6.70 -6.62 16.01
CA SER A 200 -7.87 -7.21 16.67
C SER A 200 -8.32 -8.48 15.95
N GLU A 201 -8.09 -9.61 16.58
CA GLU A 201 -8.50 -10.92 16.05
C GLU A 201 -10.01 -10.98 15.80
N LYS A 202 -10.82 -10.34 16.66
CA LYS A 202 -12.28 -10.28 16.48
C LYS A 202 -12.71 -9.61 15.19
N LEU A 203 -11.95 -8.60 14.70
CA LEU A 203 -12.22 -7.96 13.43
C LEU A 203 -11.83 -8.87 12.26
N PHE A 204 -10.76 -9.63 12.40
CA PHE A 204 -10.29 -10.54 11.36
C PHE A 204 -11.24 -11.72 11.18
N GLN A 205 -11.81 -12.24 12.28
CA GLN A 205 -12.81 -13.32 12.26
C GLN A 205 -14.07 -12.93 11.46
N ILE A 206 -14.46 -11.65 11.45
CA ILE A 206 -15.60 -11.17 10.65
C ILE A 206 -15.35 -11.42 9.15
N LEU A 207 -14.11 -11.29 8.69
CA LEU A 207 -13.73 -11.46 7.28
C LEU A 207 -13.45 -12.93 6.90
N GLY A 208 -13.65 -13.89 7.81
CA GLY A 208 -13.48 -15.31 7.52
C GLY A 208 -12.29 -15.95 8.25
N GLY A 209 -11.89 -15.40 9.39
CA GLY A 209 -10.71 -15.74 10.16
C GLY A 209 -10.34 -17.22 10.28
N GLY A 210 -9.07 -17.52 10.26
CA GLY A 210 -8.46 -18.81 10.60
C GLY A 210 -8.44 -19.86 9.49
N ASP A 211 -9.60 -20.30 9.02
CA ASP A 211 -9.69 -21.41 8.05
C ASP A 211 -9.75 -20.95 6.59
N SER A 212 -10.03 -19.68 6.33
CA SER A 212 -9.97 -19.06 4.99
C SER A 212 -8.66 -18.30 4.73
N MET A 213 -7.76 -18.27 5.70
CA MET A 213 -6.37 -17.93 5.41
C MET A 213 -5.83 -19.08 4.57
N LEU A 214 -6.01 -18.97 3.26
CA LEU A 214 -5.03 -19.50 2.35
C LEU A 214 -3.69 -19.22 3.03
N GLU A 215 -2.89 -20.27 3.25
CA GLU A 215 -1.49 -20.13 3.61
C GLU A 215 -0.84 -19.30 2.49
N LEU A 216 -1.04 -18.00 2.58
CA LEU A 216 -0.40 -17.04 1.71
C LEU A 216 0.88 -16.67 2.45
N PRO A 217 2.04 -17.28 2.12
CA PRO A 217 3.32 -16.98 2.78
C PRO A 217 3.62 -15.49 2.81
N PHE A 218 3.01 -14.73 1.89
CA PHE A 218 3.11 -13.28 1.81
C PHE A 218 2.35 -12.52 2.91
N LEU A 219 1.34 -13.15 3.57
CA LEU A 219 0.64 -12.50 4.69
C LEU A 219 1.53 -12.40 5.93
N ASP A 220 2.32 -13.43 6.19
CA ASP A 220 3.26 -13.42 7.31
C ASP A 220 4.33 -12.34 7.15
N GLU A 221 4.83 -12.17 5.94
CA GLU A 221 5.80 -11.13 5.59
C GLU A 221 5.22 -9.71 5.77
N ILE A 222 3.93 -9.48 5.41
CA ILE A 222 3.21 -8.21 5.67
C ILE A 222 3.15 -7.91 7.16
N LEU A 223 2.67 -8.88 7.91
CA LEU A 223 2.49 -8.74 9.34
C LEU A 223 3.83 -8.50 10.04
N ASN A 224 4.88 -9.17 9.57
CA ASN A 224 6.22 -9.02 10.10
C ASN A 224 6.77 -7.62 9.80
N LYS A 225 6.52 -7.08 8.59
CA LYS A 225 6.91 -5.70 8.28
C LYS A 225 6.20 -4.67 9.16
N VAL A 226 4.88 -4.83 9.37
CA VAL A 226 4.13 -3.92 10.25
C VAL A 226 4.65 -4.00 11.68
N ARG A 227 4.88 -5.21 12.18
CA ARG A 227 5.44 -5.41 13.52
C ARG A 227 6.83 -4.80 13.66
N ALA A 228 7.67 -4.95 12.64
CA ALA A 228 8.99 -4.32 12.63
C ALA A 228 8.87 -2.78 12.71
N GLU A 229 7.97 -2.18 11.94
CA GLU A 229 7.72 -0.73 11.98
C GLU A 229 7.13 -0.29 13.34
N ASP A 230 6.18 -1.05 13.91
CA ASP A 230 5.63 -0.77 15.24
C ASP A 230 6.72 -0.83 16.33
N ILE A 231 7.68 -1.76 16.22
CA ILE A 231 8.84 -1.83 17.13
C ILE A 231 9.71 -0.58 17.00
N LEU A 232 10.04 -0.17 15.78
CA LEU A 232 10.85 1.03 15.53
C LEU A 232 10.16 2.30 16.05
N ASP A 233 8.83 2.41 15.90
CA ASP A 233 8.04 3.52 16.44
C ASP A 233 8.07 3.56 17.98
N VAL A 234 7.97 2.39 18.64
CA VAL A 234 8.08 2.28 20.10
C VAL A 234 9.46 2.73 20.58
N LEU A 235 10.53 2.29 19.90
CA LEU A 235 11.90 2.66 20.23
C LEU A 235 12.14 4.16 20.01
N GLU A 236 11.66 4.72 18.89
CA GLU A 236 11.74 6.17 18.63
C GLU A 236 11.00 6.96 19.71
N SER A 237 9.81 6.54 20.09
CA SER A 237 9.00 7.19 21.13
C SER A 237 9.69 7.20 22.49
N ARG A 238 10.41 6.11 22.83
CA ARG A 238 11.07 5.95 24.12
C ARG A 238 12.42 6.62 24.21
N PHE A 239 13.21 6.55 23.12
CA PHE A 239 14.62 6.95 23.14
C PHE A 239 14.89 8.21 22.30
N GLY A 240 13.86 8.76 21.62
CA GLY A 240 13.98 9.97 20.82
C GLY A 240 14.74 9.80 19.50
N THR A 241 15.22 8.58 19.20
CA THR A 241 15.97 8.25 18.00
C THR A 241 15.41 6.97 17.40
N ARG A 242 15.11 7.01 16.09
CA ARG A 242 14.66 5.84 15.35
C ARG A 242 15.87 5.03 14.89
N PRO A 243 16.01 3.75 15.30
CA PRO A 243 17.12 2.90 14.87
C PRO A 243 16.83 2.28 13.49
N ASP A 244 16.90 3.09 12.42
CA ASP A 244 16.60 2.65 11.04
C ASP A 244 17.56 1.56 10.53
N ASP A 245 18.74 1.45 11.12
CA ASP A 245 19.71 0.39 10.84
C ASP A 245 19.21 -1.00 11.22
N LEU A 246 18.27 -1.12 12.18
CA LEU A 246 17.64 -2.38 12.56
C LEU A 246 16.45 -2.77 11.67
N ALA A 247 15.98 -1.89 10.80
CA ALA A 247 14.77 -2.10 10.04
C ALA A 247 14.80 -3.39 9.18
N ASP A 248 15.91 -3.63 8.48
CA ASP A 248 16.04 -4.80 7.61
C ASP A 248 16.24 -6.09 8.42
N GLU A 249 16.92 -6.01 9.57
CA GLU A 249 17.09 -7.14 10.48
C GLU A 249 15.74 -7.58 11.08
N LEU A 250 14.96 -6.62 11.57
CA LEU A 250 13.64 -6.87 12.12
C LEU A 250 12.69 -7.46 11.06
N ARG A 251 12.73 -6.97 9.83
CA ARG A 251 11.90 -7.49 8.73
C ARG A 251 12.23 -8.93 8.35
N ALA A 252 13.46 -9.37 8.59
CA ALA A 252 13.89 -10.74 8.31
C ALA A 252 13.46 -11.77 9.38
N LEU A 253 12.98 -11.29 10.54
CA LEU A 253 12.57 -12.14 11.66
C LEU A 253 11.15 -12.70 11.48
N GLY A 254 10.88 -13.83 12.10
CA GLY A 254 9.58 -14.45 12.12
C GLY A 254 8.58 -13.77 13.07
N GLU A 255 7.31 -14.19 12.98
CA GLU A 255 6.21 -13.62 13.78
C GLU A 255 6.46 -13.74 15.29
N LYS A 256 6.97 -14.90 15.74
CA LYS A 256 7.21 -15.16 17.16
C LYS A 256 8.29 -14.27 17.74
N GLU A 257 9.38 -14.12 17.01
CA GLU A 257 10.52 -13.28 17.36
C GLU A 257 10.08 -11.80 17.42
N LEU A 258 9.36 -11.33 16.41
CA LEU A 258 8.86 -9.95 16.38
C LEU A 258 7.86 -9.66 17.51
N LYS A 259 6.97 -10.60 17.87
CA LYS A 259 6.08 -10.45 19.03
C LYS A 259 6.88 -10.33 20.35
N ALA A 260 7.93 -11.11 20.51
CA ALA A 260 8.79 -11.06 21.68
C ALA A 260 9.57 -9.73 21.73
N LEU A 261 10.15 -9.31 20.61
CA LEU A 261 10.90 -8.06 20.49
C LEU A 261 9.99 -6.83 20.70
N ASN A 262 8.75 -6.85 20.23
CA ASN A 262 7.81 -5.75 20.48
C ASN A 262 7.53 -5.55 21.98
N ARG A 263 7.33 -6.66 22.71
CA ARG A 263 7.20 -6.60 24.18
C ARG A 263 8.48 -6.09 24.84
N PHE A 264 9.63 -6.53 24.36
CA PHE A 264 10.91 -6.11 24.90
C PHE A 264 11.22 -4.63 24.57
N ALA A 265 10.86 -4.15 23.38
CA ALA A 265 10.98 -2.73 23.01
C ALA A 265 10.25 -1.80 23.99
N ALA A 266 9.13 -2.26 24.56
CA ALA A 266 8.37 -1.49 25.56
C ALA A 266 9.08 -1.35 26.92
N VAL A 267 10.02 -2.25 27.28
CA VAL A 267 10.63 -2.33 28.63
C VAL A 267 12.17 -2.34 28.64
N CYS A 268 12.83 -2.47 27.47
CA CYS A 268 14.30 -2.50 27.40
C CYS A 268 14.91 -1.22 28.00
N PRO A 269 16.08 -1.30 28.67
CA PRO A 269 16.69 -0.15 29.33
C PRO A 269 17.18 0.91 28.34
N ASP A 270 17.74 0.49 27.22
CA ASP A 270 18.31 1.34 26.18
C ASP A 270 18.33 0.66 24.81
N LEU A 271 18.78 1.38 23.77
CA LEU A 271 18.89 0.87 22.41
C LEU A 271 19.93 -0.23 22.24
N GLU A 272 21.03 -0.19 23.03
CA GLU A 272 22.10 -1.20 22.95
C GLU A 272 21.60 -2.56 23.45
N ALA A 273 20.88 -2.58 24.57
CA ALA A 273 20.23 -3.79 25.07
C ALA A 273 19.22 -4.35 24.03
N PHE A 274 18.50 -3.46 23.33
CA PHE A 274 17.59 -3.89 22.29
C PHE A 274 18.35 -4.50 21.09
N ARG A 275 19.45 -3.87 20.63
CA ARG A 275 20.31 -4.39 19.55
C ARG A 275 20.85 -5.78 19.88
N ALA A 276 21.39 -5.94 21.10
CA ALA A 276 21.88 -7.24 21.57
C ALA A 276 20.79 -8.32 21.46
N ARG A 277 19.57 -7.99 21.88
CA ARG A 277 18.43 -8.92 21.83
C ARG A 277 18.00 -9.29 20.40
N VAL A 278 18.07 -8.35 19.46
CA VAL A 278 17.81 -8.63 18.04
C VAL A 278 18.84 -9.63 17.49
N HIS A 279 20.12 -9.44 17.80
CA HIS A 279 21.17 -10.36 17.35
C HIS A 279 21.07 -11.77 17.95
N GLU A 280 20.55 -11.91 19.17
CA GLU A 280 20.27 -13.20 19.78
C GLU A 280 19.07 -13.93 19.17
N SER A 281 18.20 -13.22 18.46
CA SER A 281 16.95 -13.75 17.89
C SER A 281 17.12 -14.24 16.45
N LYS A 282 18.33 -14.15 15.90
CA LYS A 282 18.72 -14.70 14.59
C LYS A 282 19.14 -16.15 14.74
#